data_687eb003eaa00d71d89c7016843059e1
#
_entry.id   687eb003eaa00d71d89c7016843059e1
#
_cell.length_a   1.000
_cell.length_b   1.000
_cell.length_c   1.000
_cell.angle_alpha   90.00
_cell.angle_beta   90.00
_cell.angle_gamma   90.00
#
_symmetry.space_group_name_H-M   'P 1'
#
loop_
_entity.id
_entity.type
_entity.pdbx_description
1 polymer ?
#
loop_
_entity_poly.entity_id
_entity_poly.type
_entity_poly.pdbx_seq_one_letter_code
_entity_poly.pdbx_strand_id
1 'polypeptide(L)'
;MLFRSFALENLGVPTVEMRRRIDDAMKMTGIYEMRHRPPHNLSGGQKQRVAIAGVVAMSPDCIVLDEATAMLDPRGREQVMQTIHRLNRDMGITVVAITHYMEEAAQADRVVVMSHGRIVMEGTPKEVFSQTDRVRALHLDVPQAAELRDELVRAGIPMPEGIIDPGECAQALYELLK
;
A
#
# COMPACT_ATOMS: atom_id res chain seq x y z
N MET A 1 25.32 -2.39 -9.25
CA MET A 1 24.97 -0.96 -9.37
C MET A 1 24.20 -0.63 -10.65
N LEU A 2 24.32 -1.42 -11.70
CA LEU A 2 23.76 -1.14 -13.06
C LEU A 2 22.22 -1.05 -13.15
N PHE A 3 21.46 -1.80 -12.38
CA PHE A 3 19.99 -1.86 -12.50
C PHE A 3 19.23 -0.62 -12.00
N ARG A 4 19.89 0.25 -11.23
CA ARG A 4 19.26 1.42 -10.59
C ARG A 4 19.42 2.71 -11.38
N SER A 5 20.41 2.77 -12.27
CA SER A 5 20.75 3.96 -13.08
C SER A 5 20.08 3.96 -14.45
N PHE A 6 19.61 2.80 -14.95
CA PHE A 6 19.14 2.65 -16.32
C PHE A 6 18.04 3.65 -16.71
N ALA A 7 17.05 3.88 -15.83
CA ALA A 7 16.00 4.85 -16.10
C ALA A 7 16.55 6.30 -16.16
N LEU A 8 17.45 6.65 -15.24
CA LEU A 8 18.09 7.98 -15.21
C LEU A 8 19.05 8.19 -16.37
N GLU A 9 19.76 7.15 -16.82
CA GLU A 9 20.60 7.18 -18.02
C GLU A 9 19.76 7.48 -19.26
N ASN A 10 18.61 6.82 -19.40
CA ASN A 10 17.67 7.07 -20.51
C ASN A 10 17.08 8.49 -20.47
N LEU A 11 16.96 9.10 -19.29
CA LEU A 11 16.53 10.48 -19.13
C LEU A 11 17.66 11.49 -19.34
N GLY A 12 18.89 11.04 -19.67
CA GLY A 12 20.04 11.91 -19.90
C GLY A 12 20.57 12.61 -18.64
N VAL A 13 20.27 12.08 -17.44
CA VAL A 13 20.72 12.69 -16.18
C VAL A 13 22.24 12.56 -16.04
N PRO A 14 23.00 13.61 -15.69
CA PRO A 14 24.43 13.53 -15.48
C PRO A 14 24.83 12.55 -14.38
N THR A 15 25.96 11.83 -14.53
CA THR A 15 26.38 10.75 -13.61
C THR A 15 26.47 11.19 -12.14
N VAL A 16 26.91 12.42 -11.87
CA VAL A 16 27.02 12.95 -10.50
C VAL A 16 25.63 13.10 -9.88
N GLU A 17 24.69 13.65 -10.64
CA GLU A 17 23.31 13.84 -10.22
C GLU A 17 22.58 12.49 -10.09
N MET A 18 22.84 11.52 -10.98
CA MET A 18 22.31 10.17 -10.86
C MET A 18 22.66 9.52 -9.51
N ARG A 19 23.92 9.61 -9.11
CA ARG A 19 24.37 9.04 -7.83
C ARG A 19 23.62 9.67 -6.66
N ARG A 20 23.50 10.99 -6.64
CA ARG A 20 22.79 11.73 -5.61
C ARG A 20 21.33 11.27 -5.53
N ARG A 21 20.61 11.25 -6.66
CA ARG A 21 19.19 10.83 -6.72
C ARG A 21 18.97 9.37 -6.27
N ILE A 22 19.88 8.48 -6.69
CA ILE A 22 19.80 7.07 -6.27
C ILE A 22 20.04 6.93 -4.76
N ASP A 23 21.05 7.60 -4.21
CA ASP A 23 21.34 7.54 -2.79
C ASP A 23 20.19 8.11 -1.95
N ASP A 24 19.61 9.22 -2.39
CA ASP A 24 18.46 9.84 -1.73
C ASP A 24 17.22 8.91 -1.80
N ALA A 25 16.89 8.36 -2.97
CA ALA A 25 15.80 7.41 -3.14
C ALA A 25 15.97 6.15 -2.27
N MET A 26 17.21 5.63 -2.14
CA MET A 26 17.50 4.48 -1.29
C MET A 26 17.35 4.78 0.21
N LYS A 27 17.69 6.01 0.64
CA LYS A 27 17.43 6.46 2.02
C LYS A 27 15.93 6.57 2.28
N MET A 28 15.17 7.16 1.37
CA MET A 28 13.72 7.32 1.44
C MET A 28 13.00 5.98 1.55
N THR A 29 13.43 4.97 0.79
CA THR A 29 12.86 3.62 0.81
C THR A 29 13.46 2.71 1.89
N GLY A 30 14.37 3.23 2.74
CA GLY A 30 14.96 2.51 3.87
C GLY A 30 15.85 1.32 3.48
N ILE A 31 16.52 1.39 2.31
CA ILE A 31 17.40 0.31 1.82
C ILE A 31 18.84 0.76 1.56
N TYR A 32 19.21 1.97 1.98
CA TYR A 32 20.54 2.53 1.71
C TYR A 32 21.68 1.66 2.23
N GLU A 33 21.54 1.07 3.42
CA GLU A 33 22.55 0.18 4.00
C GLU A 33 22.78 -1.11 3.20
N MET A 34 21.85 -1.43 2.30
CA MET A 34 21.92 -2.63 1.44
C MET A 34 22.49 -2.32 0.03
N ARG A 35 22.92 -1.08 -0.22
CA ARG A 35 23.36 -0.61 -1.55
C ARG A 35 24.50 -1.42 -2.18
N HIS A 36 25.30 -2.11 -1.37
CA HIS A 36 26.40 -2.97 -1.82
C HIS A 36 26.04 -4.45 -1.85
N ARG A 37 24.86 -4.84 -1.34
CA ARG A 37 24.44 -6.26 -1.34
C ARG A 37 24.01 -6.68 -2.76
N PRO A 38 24.43 -7.87 -3.20
CA PRO A 38 23.97 -8.43 -4.46
C PRO A 38 22.46 -8.75 -4.37
N PRO A 39 21.69 -8.63 -5.48
CA PRO A 39 20.24 -8.79 -5.47
C PRO A 39 19.73 -10.13 -4.95
N HIS A 40 20.48 -11.21 -5.15
CA HIS A 40 20.10 -12.55 -4.67
C HIS A 40 20.14 -12.68 -3.13
N ASN A 41 20.86 -11.79 -2.44
CA ASN A 41 20.95 -11.76 -0.97
C ASN A 41 19.90 -10.82 -0.34
N LEU A 42 18.95 -10.33 -1.12
CA LEU A 42 17.87 -9.47 -0.63
C LEU A 42 16.58 -10.29 -0.45
N SER A 43 15.85 -10.01 0.63
CA SER A 43 14.49 -10.54 0.82
C SER A 43 13.52 -9.99 -0.24
N GLY A 44 12.34 -10.59 -0.38
CA GLY A 44 11.30 -10.12 -1.29
C GLY A 44 10.95 -8.64 -1.07
N GLY A 45 10.65 -8.26 0.18
CA GLY A 45 10.35 -6.87 0.52
C GLY A 45 11.52 -5.90 0.29
N GLN A 46 12.76 -6.37 0.48
CA GLN A 46 13.94 -5.56 0.15
C GLN A 46 14.09 -5.35 -1.36
N LYS A 47 13.86 -6.40 -2.17
CA LYS A 47 13.85 -6.30 -3.64
C LYS A 47 12.78 -5.32 -4.11
N GLN A 48 11.58 -5.40 -3.54
CA GLN A 48 10.49 -4.50 -3.88
C GLN A 48 10.84 -3.04 -3.57
N ARG A 49 11.39 -2.77 -2.38
CA ARG A 49 11.84 -1.42 -2.03
C ARG A 49 13.00 -0.92 -2.91
N VAL A 50 13.85 -1.81 -3.43
CA VAL A 50 14.86 -1.46 -4.45
C VAL A 50 14.20 -1.04 -5.75
N ALA A 51 13.14 -1.76 -6.19
CA ALA A 51 12.40 -1.40 -7.40
C ALA A 51 11.72 -0.04 -7.24
N ILE A 52 11.04 0.18 -6.10
CA ILE A 52 10.41 1.47 -5.77
C ILE A 52 11.47 2.60 -5.76
N ALA A 53 12.66 2.37 -5.15
CA ALA A 53 13.74 3.36 -5.15
C ALA A 53 14.21 3.73 -6.57
N GLY A 54 14.22 2.76 -7.49
CA GLY A 54 14.55 3.00 -8.89
C GLY A 54 13.57 3.97 -9.57
N VAL A 55 12.28 3.84 -9.26
CA VAL A 55 11.24 4.73 -9.77
C VAL A 55 11.30 6.11 -9.08
N VAL A 56 11.43 6.14 -7.76
CA VAL A 56 11.53 7.38 -6.96
C VAL A 56 12.71 8.23 -7.39
N ALA A 57 13.85 7.62 -7.79
CA ALA A 57 15.02 8.34 -8.26
C ALA A 57 14.77 9.20 -9.51
N MET A 58 13.72 8.87 -10.28
CA MET A 58 13.29 9.70 -11.43
C MET A 58 12.52 10.95 -10.99
N SER A 59 12.22 11.12 -9.70
CA SER A 59 11.44 12.22 -9.14
C SER A 59 10.03 12.35 -9.78
N PRO A 60 9.22 11.28 -9.78
CA PRO A 60 7.90 11.29 -10.40
C PRO A 60 6.89 12.03 -9.52
N ASP A 61 5.88 12.62 -10.13
CA ASP A 61 4.71 13.18 -9.43
C ASP A 61 3.70 12.08 -9.05
N CYS A 62 3.72 10.95 -9.78
CA CYS A 62 2.81 9.83 -9.56
C CYS A 62 3.53 8.49 -9.78
N ILE A 63 3.23 7.52 -8.92
CA ILE A 63 3.73 6.14 -9.03
C ILE A 63 2.54 5.19 -9.08
N VAL A 64 2.55 4.26 -10.04
CA VAL A 64 1.60 3.15 -10.12
C VAL A 64 2.28 1.87 -9.64
N LEU A 65 1.71 1.23 -8.64
CA LEU A 65 2.17 -0.01 -8.05
C LEU A 65 1.16 -1.11 -8.32
N ASP A 66 1.53 -2.08 -9.13
CA ASP A 66 0.68 -3.21 -9.46
C ASP A 66 1.09 -4.42 -8.61
N GLU A 67 0.20 -4.81 -7.68
CA GLU A 67 0.38 -5.90 -6.73
C GLU A 67 1.75 -5.93 -6.02
N ALA A 68 2.25 -4.77 -5.62
CA ALA A 68 3.61 -4.60 -5.10
C ALA A 68 3.91 -5.44 -3.84
N THR A 69 2.91 -5.99 -3.19
CA THR A 69 3.03 -6.75 -1.93
C THR A 69 2.60 -8.21 -2.04
N ALA A 70 2.08 -8.65 -3.20
CA ALA A 70 1.43 -9.96 -3.37
C ALA A 70 2.33 -11.17 -3.00
N MET A 71 3.63 -11.07 -3.24
CA MET A 71 4.60 -12.16 -3.01
C MET A 71 5.43 -11.96 -1.74
N LEU A 72 4.96 -11.14 -0.81
CA LEU A 72 5.70 -10.80 0.41
C LEU A 72 5.10 -11.49 1.64
N ASP A 73 5.97 -11.85 2.56
CA ASP A 73 5.59 -12.21 3.91
C ASP A 73 4.97 -11.00 4.65
N PRO A 74 4.20 -11.20 5.73
CA PRO A 74 3.52 -10.11 6.43
C PRO A 74 4.43 -8.95 6.82
N ARG A 75 5.64 -9.24 7.29
CA ARG A 75 6.62 -8.23 7.67
C ARG A 75 7.17 -7.45 6.48
N GLY A 76 7.43 -8.14 5.37
CA GLY A 76 7.86 -7.51 4.11
C GLY A 76 6.78 -6.59 3.55
N ARG A 77 5.52 -7.01 3.61
CA ARG A 77 4.35 -6.24 3.21
C ARG A 77 4.24 -4.95 4.03
N GLU A 78 4.27 -5.05 5.35
CA GLU A 78 4.22 -3.90 6.25
C GLU A 78 5.32 -2.87 5.92
N GLN A 79 6.56 -3.33 5.69
CA GLN A 79 7.69 -2.45 5.34
C GLN A 79 7.50 -1.74 3.99
N VAL A 80 6.89 -2.41 2.99
CA VAL A 80 6.58 -1.79 1.71
C VAL A 80 5.45 -0.77 1.88
N MET A 81 4.38 -1.09 2.62
CA MET A 81 3.29 -0.16 2.90
C MET A 81 3.77 1.09 3.65
N GLN A 82 4.63 0.94 4.66
CA GLN A 82 5.26 2.08 5.34
C GLN A 82 6.07 2.96 4.38
N THR A 83 6.75 2.34 3.40
CA THR A 83 7.48 3.08 2.36
C THR A 83 6.52 3.85 1.46
N ILE A 84 5.42 3.24 1.02
CA ILE A 84 4.37 3.86 0.20
C ILE A 84 3.77 5.07 0.92
N HIS A 85 3.39 4.92 2.19
CA HIS A 85 2.87 6.03 2.99
C HIS A 85 3.85 7.18 3.13
N ARG A 86 5.14 6.88 3.34
CA ARG A 86 6.18 7.91 3.40
C ARG A 86 6.32 8.67 2.08
N LEU A 87 6.32 7.97 0.95
CA LEU A 87 6.39 8.60 -0.36
C LEU A 87 5.20 9.53 -0.62
N ASN A 88 4.01 9.13 -0.20
CA ASN A 88 2.82 9.96 -0.35
C ASN A 88 2.81 11.14 0.64
N ARG A 89 2.91 10.88 1.95
CA ARG A 89 2.71 11.90 2.99
C ARG A 89 3.87 12.87 3.13
N ASP A 90 5.11 12.37 3.09
CA ASP A 90 6.29 13.19 3.35
C ASP A 90 6.84 13.85 2.07
N MET A 91 6.57 13.23 0.91
CA MET A 91 7.12 13.70 -0.38
C MET A 91 6.06 14.22 -1.35
N GLY A 92 4.77 14.08 -1.04
CA GLY A 92 3.67 14.54 -1.88
C GLY A 92 3.51 13.77 -3.19
N ILE A 93 4.11 12.58 -3.31
CA ILE A 93 3.98 11.75 -4.50
C ILE A 93 2.60 11.10 -4.51
N THR A 94 1.86 11.24 -5.58
CA THR A 94 0.60 10.49 -5.77
C THR A 94 0.93 9.01 -5.95
N VAL A 95 0.28 8.13 -5.18
CA VAL A 95 0.45 6.69 -5.30
C VAL A 95 -0.86 6.05 -5.72
N VAL A 96 -0.86 5.34 -6.83
CA VAL A 96 -1.94 4.47 -7.27
C VAL A 96 -1.51 3.04 -7.01
N ALA A 97 -2.14 2.37 -6.04
CA ALA A 97 -1.85 0.99 -5.71
C ALA A 97 -2.98 0.08 -6.22
N ILE A 98 -2.61 -0.93 -7.00
CA ILE A 98 -3.52 -2.01 -7.39
C ILE A 98 -3.24 -3.17 -6.44
N THR A 99 -4.26 -3.59 -5.71
CA THR A 99 -4.14 -4.65 -4.71
C THR A 99 -5.42 -5.46 -4.59
N HIS A 100 -5.30 -6.69 -4.17
CA HIS A 100 -6.40 -7.55 -3.74
C HIS A 100 -6.41 -7.76 -2.21
N TYR A 101 -5.56 -7.05 -1.48
CA TYR A 101 -5.54 -7.04 -0.01
C TYR A 101 -6.36 -5.87 0.51
N MET A 102 -7.49 -6.18 1.12
CA MET A 102 -8.44 -5.15 1.57
C MET A 102 -7.90 -4.29 2.71
N GLU A 103 -7.00 -4.84 3.52
CA GLU A 103 -6.29 -4.09 4.57
C GLU A 103 -5.36 -3.02 4.00
N GLU A 104 -4.82 -3.21 2.79
CA GLU A 104 -4.04 -2.19 2.11
C GLU A 104 -4.96 -1.11 1.52
N ALA A 105 -6.05 -1.53 0.88
CA ALA A 105 -7.04 -0.62 0.34
C ALA A 105 -7.71 0.22 1.44
N ALA A 106 -7.90 -0.34 2.64
CA ALA A 106 -8.44 0.37 3.79
C ALA A 106 -7.54 1.51 4.31
N GLN A 107 -6.26 1.51 3.96
CA GLN A 107 -5.29 2.55 4.35
C GLN A 107 -5.16 3.69 3.32
N ALA A 108 -5.83 3.58 2.18
CA ALA A 108 -5.79 4.59 1.13
C ALA A 108 -6.66 5.81 1.46
N ASP A 109 -6.41 6.94 0.80
CA ASP A 109 -7.28 8.12 0.89
C ASP A 109 -8.56 7.92 0.07
N ARG A 110 -8.47 7.15 -1.01
CA ARG A 110 -9.57 6.87 -1.96
C ARG A 110 -9.44 5.46 -2.50
N VAL A 111 -10.58 4.78 -2.60
CA VAL A 111 -10.69 3.44 -3.18
C VAL A 111 -11.53 3.50 -4.45
N VAL A 112 -11.05 2.83 -5.49
CA VAL A 112 -11.75 2.64 -6.75
C VAL A 112 -11.89 1.14 -6.98
N VAL A 113 -13.10 0.64 -7.04
CA VAL A 113 -13.40 -0.76 -7.34
C VAL A 113 -13.73 -0.91 -8.81
N MET A 114 -12.99 -1.78 -9.47
CA MET A 114 -13.16 -2.05 -10.90
C MET A 114 -13.69 -3.47 -11.12
N SER A 115 -14.64 -3.60 -12.04
CA SER A 115 -15.14 -4.89 -12.52
C SER A 115 -15.39 -4.83 -14.02
N HIS A 116 -14.94 -5.85 -14.76
CA HIS A 116 -15.09 -5.92 -16.21
C HIS A 116 -14.64 -4.64 -16.96
N GLY A 117 -13.53 -4.03 -16.51
CA GLY A 117 -12.97 -2.81 -17.12
C GLY A 117 -13.76 -1.51 -16.86
N ARG A 118 -14.68 -1.54 -15.87
CA ARG A 118 -15.49 -0.37 -15.47
C ARG A 118 -15.34 -0.10 -13.99
N ILE A 119 -15.41 1.18 -13.63
CA ILE A 119 -15.52 1.60 -12.22
C ILE A 119 -16.94 1.30 -11.77
N VAL A 120 -17.08 0.50 -10.73
CA VAL A 120 -18.37 0.05 -10.16
C VAL A 120 -18.65 0.65 -8.78
N MET A 121 -17.60 1.01 -8.04
CA MET A 121 -17.67 1.74 -6.78
C MET A 121 -16.47 2.66 -6.66
N GLU A 122 -16.66 3.79 -5.96
CA GLU A 122 -15.61 4.75 -5.69
C GLU A 122 -15.97 5.55 -4.45
N GLY A 123 -14.99 5.87 -3.61
CA GLY A 123 -15.17 6.67 -2.40
C GLY A 123 -13.99 6.52 -1.45
N THR A 124 -14.16 7.04 -0.24
CA THR A 124 -13.25 6.75 0.86
C THR A 124 -13.31 5.26 1.24
N PRO A 125 -12.27 4.68 1.88
CA PRO A 125 -12.34 3.31 2.35
C PRO A 125 -13.58 3.02 3.19
N LYS A 126 -13.98 3.91 4.08
CA LYS A 126 -15.19 3.76 4.91
C LYS A 126 -16.46 3.70 4.07
N GLU A 127 -16.61 4.56 3.07
CA GLU A 127 -17.78 4.57 2.19
C GLU A 127 -17.87 3.30 1.33
N VAL A 128 -16.76 2.78 0.86
CA VAL A 128 -16.71 1.57 0.03
C VAL A 128 -16.93 0.33 0.89
N PHE A 129 -16.15 0.15 1.95
CA PHE A 129 -16.17 -1.08 2.75
C PHE A 129 -17.32 -1.16 3.78
N SER A 130 -18.06 -0.10 4.03
CA SER A 130 -19.34 -0.20 4.76
C SER A 130 -20.44 -0.86 3.93
N GLN A 131 -20.29 -0.95 2.60
CA GLN A 131 -21.20 -1.65 1.69
C GLN A 131 -20.74 -3.11 1.50
N THR A 132 -20.54 -3.85 2.57
CA THR A 132 -19.94 -5.20 2.58
C THR A 132 -20.61 -6.17 1.62
N ASP A 133 -21.96 -6.21 1.60
CA ASP A 133 -22.72 -7.09 0.72
C ASP A 133 -22.47 -6.77 -0.76
N ARG A 134 -22.34 -5.49 -1.10
CA ARG A 134 -22.08 -5.06 -2.47
C ARG A 134 -20.64 -5.39 -2.90
N VAL A 135 -19.67 -5.23 -2.00
CA VAL A 135 -18.27 -5.61 -2.24
C VAL A 135 -18.17 -7.12 -2.45
N ARG A 136 -18.84 -7.92 -1.60
CA ARG A 136 -18.88 -9.39 -1.72
C ARG A 136 -19.58 -9.86 -3.00
N ALA A 137 -20.63 -9.19 -3.43
CA ALA A 137 -21.29 -9.47 -4.71
C ALA A 137 -20.38 -9.28 -5.95
N LEU A 138 -19.31 -8.51 -5.80
CA LEU A 138 -18.25 -8.34 -6.80
C LEU A 138 -17.12 -9.38 -6.68
N HIS A 139 -17.28 -10.40 -5.83
CA HIS A 139 -16.28 -11.42 -5.51
C HIS A 139 -14.99 -10.85 -4.91
N LEU A 140 -15.10 -9.76 -4.17
CA LEU A 140 -14.02 -9.16 -3.41
C LEU A 140 -14.22 -9.43 -1.91
N ASP A 141 -13.11 -9.53 -1.19
CA ASP A 141 -13.13 -9.58 0.26
C ASP A 141 -13.38 -8.19 0.86
N VAL A 142 -13.62 -8.14 2.16
CA VAL A 142 -13.72 -6.92 2.95
C VAL A 142 -12.65 -6.92 4.04
N PRO A 143 -12.24 -5.76 4.58
CA PRO A 143 -11.34 -5.72 5.73
C PRO A 143 -11.85 -6.59 6.88
N GLN A 144 -10.96 -7.33 7.56
CA GLN A 144 -11.33 -8.25 8.64
C GLN A 144 -12.13 -7.58 9.75
N ALA A 145 -11.82 -6.31 10.05
CA ALA A 145 -12.56 -5.53 11.05
C ALA A 145 -14.02 -5.27 10.62
N ALA A 146 -14.27 -5.02 9.32
CA ALA A 146 -15.61 -4.86 8.79
C ALA A 146 -16.37 -6.18 8.82
N GLU A 147 -15.72 -7.30 8.49
CA GLU A 147 -16.30 -8.63 8.58
C GLU A 147 -16.70 -8.99 10.00
N LEU A 148 -15.78 -8.81 10.96
CA LEU A 148 -16.05 -9.05 12.38
C LEU A 148 -17.21 -8.18 12.88
N ARG A 149 -17.24 -6.91 12.53
CA ARG A 149 -18.34 -6.00 12.87
C ARG A 149 -19.69 -6.55 12.37
N ASP A 150 -19.74 -6.99 11.12
CA ASP A 150 -20.98 -7.54 10.53
C ASP A 150 -21.46 -8.83 11.24
N GLU A 151 -20.52 -9.72 11.57
CA GLU A 151 -20.83 -10.94 12.33
C GLU A 151 -21.36 -10.62 13.74
N LEU A 152 -20.77 -9.65 14.42
CA LEU A 152 -21.23 -9.21 15.74
C LEU A 152 -22.64 -8.61 15.66
N VAL A 153 -22.93 -7.78 14.66
CA VAL A 153 -24.26 -7.21 14.43
C VAL A 153 -25.29 -8.32 14.16
N ARG A 154 -24.95 -9.32 13.33
CA ARG A 154 -25.82 -10.50 13.07
C ARG A 154 -26.06 -11.32 14.33
N ALA A 155 -25.10 -11.36 15.24
CA ALA A 155 -25.25 -12.00 16.56
C ALA A 155 -26.05 -11.16 17.58
N GLY A 156 -26.56 -9.98 17.20
CA GLY A 156 -27.32 -9.09 18.06
C GLY A 156 -26.48 -8.17 18.94
N ILE A 157 -25.18 -8.07 18.70
CA ILE A 157 -24.28 -7.16 19.41
C ILE A 157 -24.25 -5.83 18.65
N PRO A 158 -24.66 -4.70 19.27
CA PRO A 158 -24.68 -3.40 18.59
C PRO A 158 -23.28 -2.88 18.36
N MET A 159 -22.87 -2.80 17.10
CA MET A 159 -21.58 -2.22 16.71
C MET A 159 -21.79 -0.96 15.86
N PRO A 160 -20.92 0.05 15.99
CA PRO A 160 -20.98 1.24 15.14
C PRO A 160 -20.85 0.90 13.66
N GLU A 161 -21.44 1.73 12.80
CA GLU A 161 -21.26 1.61 11.35
C GLU A 161 -19.88 2.12 10.91
N GLY A 162 -19.39 1.64 9.75
CA GLY A 162 -18.18 2.13 9.11
C GLY A 162 -16.86 1.74 9.80
N ILE A 163 -16.88 0.73 10.67
CA ILE A 163 -15.65 0.14 11.23
C ILE A 163 -14.97 -0.68 10.13
N ILE A 164 -13.74 -0.28 9.78
CA ILE A 164 -12.88 -0.98 8.81
C ILE A 164 -11.47 -1.19 9.35
N ASP A 165 -11.14 -0.57 10.48
CA ASP A 165 -9.85 -0.65 11.15
C ASP A 165 -9.92 -1.53 12.40
N PRO A 166 -8.93 -2.44 12.64
CA PRO A 166 -8.91 -3.30 13.82
C PRO A 166 -8.88 -2.54 15.15
N GLY A 167 -8.22 -1.39 15.22
CA GLY A 167 -8.15 -0.56 16.41
C GLY A 167 -9.51 0.06 16.73
N GLU A 168 -10.23 0.59 15.73
CA GLU A 168 -11.61 1.10 15.89
C GLU A 168 -12.54 -0.03 16.38
N CYS A 169 -12.39 -1.25 15.82
CA CYS A 169 -13.18 -2.40 16.23
C CYS A 169 -12.93 -2.79 17.70
N ALA A 170 -11.64 -2.86 18.08
CA ALA A 170 -11.25 -3.17 19.46
C ALA A 170 -11.76 -2.13 20.45
N GLN A 171 -11.70 -0.84 20.10
CA GLN A 171 -12.19 0.24 20.94
C GLN A 171 -13.72 0.14 21.12
N ALA A 172 -14.47 -0.10 20.05
CA ALA A 172 -15.91 -0.25 20.12
C ALA A 172 -16.32 -1.44 21.01
N LEU A 173 -15.63 -2.58 20.87
CA LEU A 173 -15.85 -3.76 21.73
C LEU A 173 -15.54 -3.47 23.19
N TYR A 174 -14.45 -2.77 23.47
CA TYR A 174 -14.08 -2.42 24.84
C TYR A 174 -15.15 -1.53 25.51
N GLU A 175 -15.75 -0.61 24.76
CA GLU A 175 -16.84 0.26 25.27
C GLU A 175 -18.12 -0.52 25.56
N LEU A 176 -18.43 -1.56 24.79
CA LEU A 176 -19.59 -2.44 25.03
C LEU A 176 -19.42 -3.39 26.23
N LEU A 177 -18.17 -3.67 26.64
CA LEU A 177 -17.86 -4.57 27.74
C LEU A 177 -17.70 -3.88 29.09
N LYS A 178 -17.80 -2.54 29.14
CA LYS A 178 -17.79 -1.75 30.39
C LYS A 178 -19.16 -1.67 31.02
#